data_92333c7d1efbdb6ac4bdfc6451bcad42
#
_entry.id   92333c7d1efbdb6ac4bdfc6451bcad42
#
_cell.length_a   1.000
_cell.length_b   1.000
_cell.length_c   1.000
_cell.angle_alpha   90.00
_cell.angle_beta   90.00
_cell.angle_gamma   90.00
#
_symmetry.space_group_name_H-M   'P 1'
#
loop_
_entity.id
_entity.type
_entity.pdbx_description
1 polymer ?
#
loop_
_entity_poly.entity_id
_entity_poly.type
_entity_poly.pdbx_seq_one_letter_code
_entity_poly.pdbx_strand_id
1 'polypeptide(L)'
;MPLMNINFVIASKNPKELSGFYAKINSDKVNKGFNATHYFISLSNRSKIHFYRPNENHEWQRKGNSTSLCFQREPSADPSKIIESWTSEILDIGGSAKGIPKLAKFGSEQWMLDPEGNQFLILVPYLLKGSDKEAFM
;
A
#
# COMPACT_ATOMS: atom_id res chain seq x y z
N MET A 1 25.82 14.07 6.55
CA MET A 1 25.16 12.80 6.16
C MET A 1 24.23 13.05 4.98
N PRO A 2 24.41 12.34 3.88
CA PRO A 2 23.44 12.42 2.80
C PRO A 2 22.09 11.86 3.24
N LEU A 3 21.03 12.48 2.79
CA LEU A 3 19.69 11.99 3.02
C LEU A 3 19.42 10.80 2.08
N MET A 4 18.77 9.79 2.59
CA MET A 4 18.41 8.61 1.83
C MET A 4 16.89 8.54 1.72
N ASN A 5 16.39 8.42 0.49
CA ASN A 5 14.97 8.16 0.25
C ASN A 5 14.81 6.68 -0.10
N ILE A 6 13.74 6.10 0.38
CA ILE A 6 13.38 4.72 0.03
C ILE A 6 12.19 4.81 -0.90
N ASN A 7 12.33 4.26 -2.09
CA ASN A 7 11.26 4.20 -3.06
C ASN A 7 10.90 2.75 -3.33
N PHE A 8 9.69 2.53 -3.80
CA PHE A 8 9.19 1.21 -4.15
C PHE A 8 9.01 1.16 -5.66
N VAL A 9 9.22 -0.01 -6.23
CA VAL A 9 9.10 -0.22 -7.67
C VAL A 9 8.20 -1.43 -7.90
N ILE A 10 7.15 -1.25 -8.66
CA ILE A 10 6.19 -2.30 -8.98
C ILE A 10 6.12 -2.50 -10.48
N ALA A 11 6.41 -3.72 -10.92
CA ALA A 11 6.21 -4.11 -12.30
C ALA A 11 4.71 -4.30 -12.55
N SER A 12 4.22 -3.82 -13.68
CA SER A 12 2.79 -3.79 -13.96
C SER A 12 2.50 -4.05 -15.43
N LYS A 13 1.43 -4.77 -15.69
CA LYS A 13 0.91 -4.94 -17.04
C LYS A 13 0.26 -3.67 -17.55
N ASN A 14 -0.28 -2.89 -16.64
CA ASN A 14 -0.95 -1.62 -16.96
C ASN A 14 -0.57 -0.58 -15.89
N PRO A 15 0.62 0.04 -15.99
CA PRO A 15 1.09 0.99 -14.98
C PRO A 15 0.16 2.18 -14.74
N LYS A 16 -0.51 2.65 -15.78
CA LYS A 16 -1.45 3.77 -15.62
C LYS A 16 -2.61 3.41 -14.71
N GLU A 17 -3.22 2.25 -14.94
CA GLU A 17 -4.34 1.78 -14.15
C GLU A 17 -3.91 1.42 -12.73
N LEU A 18 -2.80 0.69 -12.60
CA LEU A 18 -2.31 0.26 -11.29
C LEU A 18 -1.88 1.46 -10.43
N SER A 19 -1.16 2.41 -11.02
CA SER A 19 -0.78 3.62 -10.29
C SER A 19 -2.01 4.43 -9.85
N GLY A 20 -3.06 4.47 -10.69
CA GLY A 20 -4.34 5.10 -10.34
C GLY A 20 -5.00 4.45 -9.14
N PHE A 21 -4.95 3.12 -9.06
CA PHE A 21 -5.48 2.38 -7.91
C PHE A 21 -4.78 2.79 -6.61
N TYR A 22 -3.44 2.75 -6.59
CA TYR A 22 -2.68 3.12 -5.40
C TYR A 22 -2.76 4.61 -5.06
N ALA A 23 -2.90 5.46 -6.07
CA ALA A 23 -3.13 6.90 -5.84
C ALA A 23 -4.43 7.13 -5.07
N LYS A 24 -5.49 6.39 -5.39
CA LYS A 24 -6.77 6.50 -4.69
C LYS A 24 -6.68 6.03 -3.23
N ILE A 25 -5.90 4.99 -2.96
CA ILE A 25 -5.67 4.52 -1.58
C ILE A 25 -4.94 5.59 -0.78
N ASN A 26 -4.00 6.29 -1.38
CA ASN A 26 -3.14 7.27 -0.70
C ASN A 26 -3.65 8.71 -0.83
N SER A 27 -4.82 8.92 -1.44
CA SER A 27 -5.40 10.24 -1.69
C SER A 27 -4.42 11.17 -2.41
N ASP A 28 -3.68 10.61 -3.36
CA ASP A 28 -2.67 11.32 -4.15
C ASP A 28 -3.02 11.23 -5.63
N LYS A 29 -2.20 11.90 -6.43
CA LYS A 29 -2.38 11.89 -7.88
C LYS A 29 -1.28 11.05 -8.54
N VAL A 30 -1.58 10.59 -9.75
CA VAL A 30 -0.60 9.89 -10.59
C VAL A 30 0.25 10.91 -11.34
N ASN A 31 1.57 10.68 -11.35
CA ASN A 31 2.52 11.49 -12.08
C ASN A 31 3.17 10.66 -13.19
N LYS A 32 3.51 11.28 -14.30
CA LYS A 32 4.26 10.62 -15.36
C LYS A 32 5.72 10.52 -15.01
N GLY A 33 6.33 9.38 -15.33
CA GLY A 33 7.75 9.14 -15.10
C GLY A 33 8.59 9.38 -16.34
N PHE A 34 9.65 8.58 -16.49
CA PHE A 34 10.68 8.79 -17.52
C PHE A 34 10.25 8.45 -18.95
N ASN A 35 9.26 7.59 -19.10
CA ASN A 35 8.81 7.18 -20.43
C ASN A 35 7.29 7.03 -20.46
N ALA A 36 6.76 6.63 -21.61
CA ALA A 36 5.31 6.59 -21.85
C ALA A 36 4.57 5.58 -20.96
N THR A 37 5.26 4.59 -20.39
CA THR A 37 4.64 3.56 -19.56
C THR A 37 5.09 3.60 -18.09
N HIS A 38 5.83 4.63 -17.72
CA HIS A 38 6.30 4.81 -16.35
C HIS A 38 5.45 5.86 -15.64
N TYR A 39 4.89 5.50 -14.50
CA TYR A 39 4.07 6.38 -13.66
C TYR A 39 4.56 6.27 -12.22
N PHE A 40 4.32 7.28 -11.44
CA PHE A 40 4.62 7.21 -10.02
C PHE A 40 3.63 8.02 -9.19
N ILE A 41 3.55 7.65 -7.91
CA ILE A 41 2.82 8.42 -6.90
C ILE A 41 3.80 8.80 -5.80
N SER A 42 3.55 9.94 -5.16
CA SER A 42 4.34 10.39 -4.02
C SER A 42 3.63 10.05 -2.74
N LEU A 43 4.37 9.53 -1.77
CA LEU A 43 3.82 9.22 -0.45
C LEU A 43 4.12 10.36 0.52
N SER A 44 3.39 10.40 1.63
CA SER A 44 3.49 11.49 2.60
C SER A 44 4.88 11.61 3.24
N ASN A 45 5.68 10.54 3.24
CA ASN A 45 7.02 10.51 3.82
C ASN A 45 8.15 10.76 2.81
N ARG A 46 7.83 11.38 1.67
CA ARG A 46 8.76 11.63 0.55
C ARG A 46 9.14 10.42 -0.27
N SER A 47 8.72 9.24 0.11
CA SER A 47 8.92 8.05 -0.71
C SER A 47 8.00 8.08 -1.91
N LYS A 48 8.38 7.36 -2.94
CA LYS A 48 7.56 7.21 -4.15
C LYS A 48 7.31 5.74 -4.42
N ILE A 49 6.19 5.45 -5.05
CA ILE A 49 5.94 4.15 -5.65
C ILE A 49 5.97 4.36 -7.15
N HIS A 50 6.90 3.68 -7.82
CA HIS A 50 7.04 3.70 -9.26
C HIS A 50 6.37 2.48 -9.87
N PHE A 51 5.67 2.69 -10.96
CA PHE A 51 4.99 1.63 -11.71
C PHE A 51 5.56 1.63 -13.12
N TYR A 52 6.09 0.50 -13.56
CA TYR A 52 6.72 0.41 -14.86
C TYR A 52 6.25 -0.84 -15.60
N ARG A 53 6.22 -0.75 -16.92
CA ARG A 53 5.95 -1.92 -17.74
C ARG A 53 7.27 -2.63 -18.02
N PRO A 54 7.40 -3.93 -17.70
CA PRO A 54 8.63 -4.67 -17.96
C PRO A 54 9.00 -4.68 -19.43
N ASN A 55 10.30 -4.68 -19.69
CA ASN A 55 10.88 -4.74 -21.03
C ASN A 55 12.22 -5.43 -20.97
N GLU A 56 12.99 -5.39 -22.05
CA GLU A 56 14.30 -6.06 -22.14
C GLU A 56 15.29 -5.56 -21.09
N ASN A 57 15.22 -4.28 -20.72
CA ASN A 57 16.16 -3.68 -19.78
C ASN A 57 15.67 -3.78 -18.33
N HIS A 58 14.37 -3.92 -18.13
CA HIS A 58 13.76 -3.98 -16.79
C HIS A 58 12.72 -5.10 -16.77
N GLU A 59 13.19 -6.29 -16.47
CA GLU A 59 12.35 -7.49 -16.49
C GLU A 59 11.40 -7.56 -15.28
N TRP A 60 10.44 -8.47 -15.38
CA TRP A 60 9.54 -8.76 -14.26
C TRP A 60 10.33 -9.24 -13.05
N GLN A 61 9.90 -8.78 -11.88
CA GLN A 61 10.41 -9.30 -10.63
C GLN A 61 9.97 -10.75 -10.47
N ARG A 62 10.85 -11.58 -9.95
CA ARG A 62 10.54 -13.00 -9.76
C ARG A 62 9.50 -13.17 -8.65
N LYS A 63 8.68 -14.21 -8.78
CA LYS A 63 7.70 -14.57 -7.74
C LYS A 63 8.43 -15.05 -6.48
N GLY A 64 7.73 -14.97 -5.37
CA GLY A 64 8.20 -15.50 -4.10
C GLY A 64 8.95 -14.52 -3.23
N ASN A 65 8.91 -13.24 -3.53
CA ASN A 65 9.46 -12.25 -2.62
C ASN A 65 8.61 -12.20 -1.35
N SER A 66 9.23 -11.80 -0.24
CA SER A 66 8.59 -11.73 1.07
C SER A 66 8.21 -10.30 1.47
N THR A 67 8.31 -9.37 0.54
CA THR A 67 8.07 -7.95 0.82
C THR A 67 6.68 -7.55 0.31
N SER A 68 5.94 -6.83 1.15
CA SER A 68 4.65 -6.27 0.79
C SER A 68 4.55 -4.85 1.34
N LEU A 69 3.77 -4.01 0.65
CA LEU A 69 3.46 -2.68 1.16
C LEU A 69 2.44 -2.81 2.29
N CYS A 70 2.57 -1.96 3.28
CA CYS A 70 1.59 -1.83 4.35
C CYS A 70 1.16 -0.37 4.45
N PHE A 71 -0.12 -0.11 4.30
CA PHE A 71 -0.69 1.22 4.47
C PHE A 71 -1.37 1.28 5.83
N GLN A 72 -1.07 2.31 6.59
CA GLN A 72 -1.57 2.48 7.94
C GLN A 72 -2.35 3.79 8.05
N ARG A 73 -3.55 3.72 8.62
CA ARG A 73 -4.35 4.88 8.98
C ARG A 73 -4.14 5.25 10.44
N GLU A 74 -4.68 6.39 10.82
CA GLU A 74 -4.62 6.88 12.19
C GLU A 74 -5.17 5.86 13.19
N PRO A 75 -4.60 5.80 14.41
CA PRO A 75 -5.13 4.91 15.44
C PRO A 75 -6.60 5.18 15.75
N SER A 76 -7.31 4.13 16.13
CA SER A 76 -8.75 4.19 16.42
C SER A 76 -9.07 3.40 17.68
N ALA A 77 -10.10 3.82 18.39
CA ALA A 77 -10.65 3.06 19.51
C ALA A 77 -11.36 1.79 19.01
N ASP A 78 -11.79 1.78 17.74
CA ASP A 78 -12.43 0.63 17.11
C ASP A 78 -11.78 0.34 15.75
N PRO A 79 -10.57 -0.21 15.74
CA PRO A 79 -9.85 -0.45 14.48
C PRO A 79 -10.54 -1.45 13.55
N SER A 80 -11.26 -2.42 14.09
CA SER A 80 -11.97 -3.40 13.26
C SER A 80 -13.03 -2.74 12.39
N LYS A 81 -13.75 -1.76 12.93
CA LYS A 81 -14.76 -1.03 12.17
C LYS A 81 -14.15 -0.19 11.06
N ILE A 82 -13.01 0.43 11.33
CA ILE A 82 -12.30 1.21 10.32
C ILE A 82 -11.77 0.28 9.21
N ILE A 83 -11.20 -0.85 9.57
CA ILE A 83 -10.72 -1.85 8.58
C ILE A 83 -11.87 -2.32 7.70
N GLU A 84 -13.04 -2.58 8.27
CA GLU A 84 -14.20 -3.02 7.51
C GLU A 84 -14.62 -1.99 6.45
N SER A 85 -14.74 -0.73 6.85
CA SER A 85 -15.11 0.33 5.91
C SER A 85 -14.01 0.62 4.90
N TRP A 86 -12.74 0.58 5.30
CA TRP A 86 -11.61 0.77 4.40
C TRP A 86 -11.52 -0.36 3.38
N THR A 87 -11.75 -1.59 3.81
CA THR A 87 -11.83 -2.74 2.90
C THR A 87 -12.89 -2.51 1.83
N SER A 88 -14.09 -2.04 2.23
CA SER A 88 -15.16 -1.74 1.28
C SER A 88 -14.75 -0.66 0.28
N GLU A 89 -14.06 0.39 0.73
CA GLU A 89 -13.54 1.44 -0.15
C GLU A 89 -12.59 0.86 -1.20
N ILE A 90 -11.70 -0.05 -0.78
CA ILE A 90 -10.74 -0.66 -1.69
C ILE A 90 -11.42 -1.60 -2.69
N LEU A 91 -12.44 -2.35 -2.27
CA LEU A 91 -13.23 -3.17 -3.18
C LEU A 91 -13.89 -2.31 -4.25
N ASP A 92 -14.39 -1.15 -3.88
CA ASP A 92 -15.08 -0.24 -4.82
C ASP A 92 -14.15 0.32 -5.90
N ILE A 93 -12.86 0.35 -5.66
CA ILE A 93 -11.88 0.87 -6.63
C ILE A 93 -11.12 -0.23 -7.36
N GLY A 94 -11.53 -1.49 -7.21
CA GLY A 94 -10.97 -2.60 -7.98
C GLY A 94 -10.05 -3.54 -7.23
N GLY A 95 -9.86 -3.36 -5.94
CA GLY A 95 -9.10 -4.30 -5.12
C GLY A 95 -9.95 -5.48 -4.66
N SER A 96 -9.30 -6.42 -4.00
CA SER A 96 -9.96 -7.60 -3.42
C SER A 96 -9.41 -7.87 -2.02
N ALA A 97 -10.21 -8.49 -1.16
CA ALA A 97 -9.74 -8.93 0.14
C ALA A 97 -9.14 -10.34 0.01
N LYS A 98 -8.06 -10.58 0.74
CA LYS A 98 -7.46 -11.90 0.83
C LYS A 98 -7.59 -12.41 2.26
N GLY A 99 -8.47 -13.39 2.45
CA GLY A 99 -8.77 -13.90 3.77
C GLY A 99 -9.67 -12.97 4.57
N ILE A 100 -9.68 -13.16 5.87
CA ILE A 100 -10.51 -12.38 6.80
C ILE A 100 -9.65 -11.40 7.58
N PRO A 101 -10.26 -10.30 8.10
CA PRO A 101 -9.51 -9.37 8.94
C PRO A 101 -9.08 -10.03 10.24
N LYS A 102 -7.94 -9.59 10.75
CA LYS A 102 -7.40 -10.03 12.03
C LYS A 102 -7.40 -8.89 13.02
N LEU A 103 -7.89 -9.18 14.23
CA LEU A 103 -7.78 -8.26 15.35
C LEU A 103 -6.70 -8.79 16.28
N ALA A 104 -5.71 -7.98 16.58
CA ALA A 104 -4.58 -8.31 17.43
C ALA A 104 -4.42 -7.26 18.52
N LYS A 105 -3.44 -7.42 19.39
CA LYS A 105 -3.17 -6.45 20.48
C LYS A 105 -2.84 -5.06 19.94
N PHE A 106 -2.19 -4.98 18.79
CA PHE A 106 -1.77 -3.70 18.20
C PHE A 106 -2.88 -3.01 17.42
N GLY A 107 -3.90 -3.74 16.97
CA GLY A 107 -4.96 -3.17 16.15
C GLY A 107 -5.58 -4.20 15.23
N SER A 108 -6.16 -3.73 14.12
CA SER A 108 -6.78 -4.59 13.13
C SER A 108 -6.05 -4.49 11.80
N GLU A 109 -5.94 -5.60 11.09
CA GLU A 109 -5.30 -5.65 9.77
C GLU A 109 -6.08 -6.53 8.81
N GLN A 110 -5.89 -6.27 7.51
CA GLN A 110 -6.49 -7.04 6.44
C GLN A 110 -5.53 -7.12 5.27
N TRP A 111 -5.27 -8.33 4.80
CA TRP A 111 -4.55 -8.53 3.55
C TRP A 111 -5.47 -8.23 2.37
N MET A 112 -4.94 -7.50 1.41
CA MET A 112 -5.65 -7.09 0.21
C MET A 112 -4.88 -7.48 -1.03
N LEU A 113 -5.56 -7.51 -2.16
CA LEU A 113 -4.94 -7.70 -3.47
C LEU A 113 -5.28 -6.48 -4.34
N ASP A 114 -4.29 -6.00 -5.07
CA ASP A 114 -4.53 -4.95 -6.07
C ASP A 114 -5.14 -5.55 -7.34
N PRO A 115 -5.54 -4.75 -8.33
CA PRO A 115 -6.15 -5.27 -9.54
C PRO A 115 -5.29 -6.26 -10.34
N GLU A 116 -3.99 -6.29 -10.11
CA GLU A 116 -3.09 -7.25 -10.77
C GLU A 116 -2.71 -8.42 -9.88
N GLY A 117 -3.32 -8.53 -8.69
CA GLY A 117 -3.09 -9.63 -7.76
C GLY A 117 -1.90 -9.46 -6.85
N ASN A 118 -1.28 -8.29 -6.79
CA ASN A 118 -0.21 -8.04 -5.83
C ASN A 118 -0.79 -7.86 -4.43
N GLN A 119 -0.14 -8.46 -3.47
CA GLN A 119 -0.58 -8.47 -2.09
C GLN A 119 -0.10 -7.23 -1.34
N PHE A 120 -0.98 -6.62 -0.57
CA PHE A 120 -0.62 -5.54 0.34
C PHE A 120 -1.46 -5.63 1.61
N LEU A 121 -0.99 -4.97 2.67
CA LEU A 121 -1.64 -5.00 3.98
C LEU A 121 -2.21 -3.62 4.29
N ILE A 122 -3.39 -3.59 4.89
CA ILE A 122 -3.91 -2.37 5.50
C ILE A 122 -3.99 -2.59 7.01
N LEU A 123 -3.68 -1.55 7.77
CA LEU A 123 -3.54 -1.63 9.21
C LEU A 123 -4.13 -0.39 9.87
N VAL A 124 -4.89 -0.61 10.94
CA VAL A 124 -5.38 0.46 11.81
C VAL A 124 -5.01 0.09 13.25
N PRO A 125 -4.09 0.83 13.87
CA PRO A 125 -3.69 0.55 15.24
C PRO A 125 -4.78 0.94 16.24
N TYR A 126 -4.75 0.34 17.43
CA TYR A 126 -5.54 0.83 18.54
C TYR A 126 -5.06 2.21 18.97
N LEU A 127 -5.99 3.03 19.40
CA LEU A 127 -5.66 4.27 20.07
C LEU A 127 -5.19 3.92 21.48
N LEU A 128 -3.87 4.04 21.71
CA LEU A 128 -3.25 3.63 22.96
C LEU A 128 -3.20 4.75 23.97
N LYS A 129 -3.28 4.39 25.25
CA LYS A 129 -3.09 5.31 26.36
C LYS A 129 -1.62 5.30 26.77
N GLY A 130 -1.10 6.47 27.09
CA GLY A 130 0.19 6.69 27.76
C GLY A 130 1.25 5.62 27.57
N SER A 131 1.47 4.80 28.59
CA SER A 131 2.51 3.78 28.64
C SER A 131 2.38 2.67 27.60
N ASP A 132 1.18 2.46 27.06
CA ASP A 132 0.96 1.41 26.06
C ASP A 132 1.55 1.76 24.70
N LYS A 133 1.77 3.05 24.42
CA LYS A 133 2.31 3.49 23.14
C LYS A 133 3.71 2.98 22.88
N GLU A 134 4.51 2.84 23.92
CA GLU A 134 5.89 2.37 23.80
C GLU A 134 5.99 0.91 23.38
N ALA A 135 4.99 0.11 23.64
CA ALA A 135 4.98 -1.31 23.29
C ALA A 135 5.02 -1.58 21.79
N PHE A 136 4.70 -0.57 20.95
CA PHE A 136 4.65 -0.71 19.50
C PHE A 136 5.78 -0.01 18.77
N MET A 137 6.64 0.64 19.48
CA MET A 137 7.72 1.41 18.87
C MET A 137 9.05 0.61 18.84
#